data_0cc9791e29b91188945be090d45a2f9d
#
_entry.id   0cc9791e29b91188945be090d45a2f9d
#
_cell.length_a   1.000
_cell.length_b   1.000
_cell.length_c   1.000
_cell.angle_alpha   90.00
_cell.angle_beta   90.00
_cell.angle_gamma   90.00
#
_symmetry.space_group_name_H-M   'P 1'
#
loop_
_entity.id
_entity.type
_entity.pdbx_description
1 polymer ?
#
loop_
_entity_poly.entity_id
_entity_poly.type
_entity_poly.pdbx_seq_one_letter_code
_entity_poly.pdbx_strand_id
1 'polypeptide(L)'
;ISPLPVQRAMIAALSDENHVAVEKEIYRKRREILLGAVRDYGFELTDSQAGLYLWATLGRPALDTVSEMADLGILVVPGTFYGDHAPNHVRFSLTATDADIAEAARRLRNAIGLRPA
;
A
#
# COMPACT_ATOMS: atom_id res chain seq x y z
N ILE A 1 19.61 17.23 -25.07
CA ILE A 1 18.44 17.27 -24.20
C ILE A 1 17.21 17.60 -25.03
N SER A 2 16.24 16.75 -24.94
CA SER A 2 14.98 16.98 -25.63
C SER A 2 14.13 17.97 -24.85
N PRO A 3 13.61 19.05 -25.47
CA PRO A 3 12.67 19.93 -24.79
C PRO A 3 11.30 19.28 -24.55
N LEU A 4 11.03 18.15 -25.20
CA LEU A 4 9.75 17.49 -25.12
C LEU A 4 9.36 17.07 -23.70
N PRO A 5 10.24 16.44 -22.86
CA PRO A 5 9.88 16.11 -21.50
C PRO A 5 9.52 17.33 -20.66
N VAL A 6 10.24 18.43 -20.85
CA VAL A 6 9.95 19.67 -20.14
C VAL A 6 8.59 20.23 -20.54
N GLN A 7 8.30 20.21 -21.83
CA GLN A 7 6.99 20.66 -22.33
C GLN A 7 5.86 19.82 -21.78
N ARG A 8 6.03 18.49 -21.70
CA ARG A 8 5.02 17.61 -21.12
C ARG A 8 4.77 17.89 -19.65
N ALA A 9 5.83 18.17 -18.89
CA ALA A 9 5.69 18.53 -17.50
C ALA A 9 4.88 19.81 -17.32
N MET A 10 5.12 20.81 -18.17
CA MET A 10 4.36 22.07 -18.14
C MET A 10 2.88 21.85 -18.51
N ILE A 11 2.63 21.04 -19.52
CA ILE A 11 1.26 20.72 -19.93
C ILE A 11 0.54 20.00 -18.79
N ALA A 12 1.17 19.06 -18.13
CA ALA A 12 0.61 18.35 -16.99
C ALA A 12 0.27 19.33 -15.86
N ALA A 13 1.13 20.31 -15.58
CA ALA A 13 0.86 21.31 -14.57
C ALA A 13 -0.34 22.20 -14.94
N LEU A 14 -0.49 22.52 -16.21
CA LEU A 14 -1.62 23.32 -16.70
C LEU A 14 -2.94 22.52 -16.72
N SER A 15 -2.86 21.19 -16.76
CA SER A 15 -4.02 20.30 -16.76
C SER A 15 -4.28 19.72 -15.37
N ASP A 16 -4.00 20.48 -14.35
CA ASP A 16 -3.92 20.04 -12.96
C ASP A 16 -5.16 19.28 -12.47
N GLU A 17 -6.35 19.78 -12.75
CA GLU A 17 -7.59 19.14 -12.27
C GLU A 17 -7.76 17.73 -12.82
N ASN A 18 -7.50 17.52 -14.11
CA ASN A 18 -7.61 16.21 -14.73
C ASN A 18 -6.53 15.26 -14.20
N HIS A 19 -5.32 15.77 -14.01
CA HIS A 19 -4.22 14.98 -13.49
C HIS A 19 -4.50 14.51 -12.06
N VAL A 20 -4.99 15.39 -11.20
CA VAL A 20 -5.36 15.06 -9.83
C VAL A 20 -6.48 14.03 -9.78
N ALA A 21 -7.48 14.17 -10.63
CA ALA A 21 -8.60 13.23 -10.70
C ALA A 21 -8.13 11.84 -11.14
N VAL A 22 -7.23 11.76 -12.11
CA VAL A 22 -6.66 10.49 -12.59
C VAL A 22 -5.85 9.83 -11.47
N GLU A 23 -5.01 10.59 -10.78
CA GLU A 23 -4.22 10.06 -9.66
C GLU A 23 -5.11 9.53 -8.54
N LYS A 24 -6.15 10.26 -8.16
CA LYS A 24 -7.09 9.81 -7.12
C LYS A 24 -7.74 8.49 -7.50
N GLU A 25 -8.11 8.32 -8.76
CA GLU A 25 -8.73 7.09 -9.23
C GLU A 25 -7.75 5.92 -9.20
N ILE A 26 -6.49 6.13 -9.59
CA ILE A 26 -5.45 5.12 -9.53
C ILE A 26 -5.27 4.64 -8.08
N TYR A 27 -5.12 5.56 -7.15
CA TYR A 27 -4.91 5.19 -5.75
C TYR A 27 -6.16 4.58 -5.12
N ARG A 28 -7.34 5.00 -5.54
CA ARG A 28 -8.59 4.40 -5.09
C ARG A 28 -8.67 2.93 -5.48
N LYS A 29 -8.33 2.60 -6.72
CA LYS A 29 -8.32 1.22 -7.22
C LYS A 29 -7.28 0.38 -6.51
N ARG A 30 -6.06 0.91 -6.34
CA ARG A 30 -5.00 0.22 -5.62
C ARG A 30 -5.41 -0.05 -4.18
N ARG A 31 -6.05 0.91 -3.54
CA ARG A 31 -6.55 0.77 -2.17
C ARG A 31 -7.58 -0.36 -2.08
N GLU A 32 -8.54 -0.40 -2.97
CA GLU A 32 -9.56 -1.44 -2.97
C GLU A 32 -8.95 -2.84 -3.10
N ILE A 33 -8.02 -2.99 -4.02
CA ILE A 33 -7.37 -4.27 -4.28
C ILE A 33 -6.57 -4.73 -3.05
N LEU A 34 -5.75 -3.86 -2.53
CA LEU A 34 -4.86 -4.21 -1.42
C LEU A 34 -5.63 -4.32 -0.10
N LEU A 35 -6.57 -3.42 0.14
CA LEU A 35 -7.40 -3.42 1.34
C LEU A 35 -8.12 -4.76 1.51
N GLY A 36 -8.74 -5.26 0.45
CA GLY A 36 -9.44 -6.54 0.48
C GLY A 36 -8.53 -7.69 0.86
N ALA A 37 -7.33 -7.75 0.24
CA ALA A 37 -6.37 -8.81 0.51
C ALA A 37 -5.79 -8.71 1.92
N VAL A 38 -5.52 -7.51 2.40
CA VAL A 38 -4.98 -7.25 3.74
C VAL A 38 -6.01 -7.66 4.80
N ARG A 39 -7.28 -7.31 4.59
CA ARG A 39 -8.36 -7.75 5.48
C ARG A 39 -8.51 -9.26 5.48
N ASP A 40 -8.54 -9.86 4.32
CA ASP A 40 -8.70 -11.30 4.18
C ASP A 40 -7.57 -12.05 4.85
N TYR A 41 -6.38 -11.48 4.84
CA TYR A 41 -5.22 -12.07 5.52
C TYR A 41 -5.39 -12.08 7.05
N GLY A 42 -6.14 -11.16 7.60
CA GLY A 42 -6.40 -11.09 9.03
C GLY A 42 -5.98 -9.79 9.69
N PHE A 43 -5.53 -8.81 8.91
CA PHE A 43 -5.20 -7.50 9.45
C PHE A 43 -6.44 -6.73 9.86
N GLU A 44 -6.34 -6.00 10.95
CA GLU A 44 -7.26 -4.91 11.26
C GLU A 44 -6.69 -3.63 10.69
N LEU A 45 -7.57 -2.85 10.05
CA LEU A 45 -7.19 -1.60 9.43
C LEU A 45 -7.65 -0.45 10.31
N THR A 46 -6.72 0.45 10.61
CA THR A 46 -7.03 1.70 11.29
C THR A 46 -7.11 2.82 10.28
N ASP A 47 -8.08 3.65 10.41
CA ASP A 47 -8.31 4.94 9.78
C ASP A 47 -7.41 5.27 8.57
N SER A 48 -7.63 4.55 7.48
CA SER A 48 -6.85 4.69 6.25
C SER A 48 -7.72 5.17 5.10
N GLN A 49 -8.62 6.09 5.36
CA GLN A 49 -9.64 6.46 4.38
C GLN A 49 -9.09 7.28 3.23
N ALA A 50 -7.96 7.90 3.41
CA ALA A 50 -7.36 8.74 2.38
C ALA A 50 -5.85 8.61 2.46
N GLY A 51 -5.16 8.98 1.36
CA GLY A 51 -3.73 9.00 1.32
C GLY A 51 -3.11 7.82 0.61
N LEU A 52 -1.81 7.73 0.73
CA LEU A 52 -0.96 6.83 -0.06
C LEU A 52 -0.61 5.54 0.67
N TYR A 53 -1.16 5.33 1.86
CA TYR A 53 -0.76 4.24 2.74
C TYR A 53 -1.95 3.57 3.39
N LEU A 54 -1.78 2.29 3.74
CA LEU A 54 -2.70 1.56 4.59
C LEU A 54 -2.00 1.25 5.91
N TRP A 55 -2.64 1.60 7.02
CA TRP A 55 -2.19 1.26 8.35
C TRP A 55 -2.94 0.03 8.83
N ALA A 56 -2.21 -1.00 9.23
CA ALA A 56 -2.80 -2.29 9.54
C ALA A 56 -2.04 -2.99 10.66
N THR A 57 -2.73 -3.84 11.39
CA THR A 57 -2.12 -4.61 12.47
C THR A 57 -2.64 -6.04 12.50
N LEU A 58 -1.75 -6.97 12.85
CA LEU A 58 -2.11 -8.35 13.16
C LEU A 58 -2.26 -8.56 14.67
N GLY A 59 -2.14 -7.51 15.48
CA GLY A 59 -2.16 -7.62 16.93
C GLY A 59 -0.87 -8.13 17.53
N ARG A 60 0.19 -8.20 16.74
CA ARG A 60 1.52 -8.64 17.13
C ARG A 60 2.52 -7.51 16.95
N PRO A 61 3.71 -7.58 17.57
CA PRO A 61 4.70 -6.52 17.39
C PRO A 61 5.02 -6.27 15.92
N ALA A 62 5.18 -5.01 15.56
CA ALA A 62 5.35 -4.59 14.17
C ALA A 62 6.50 -5.33 13.47
N LEU A 63 7.62 -5.54 14.16
CA LEU A 63 8.77 -6.21 13.54
C LEU A 63 8.48 -7.66 13.19
N ASP A 64 7.64 -8.34 13.94
CA ASP A 64 7.22 -9.71 13.59
C ASP A 64 6.39 -9.70 12.31
N THR A 65 5.51 -8.73 12.18
CA THR A 65 4.71 -8.57 10.97
C THR A 65 5.57 -8.18 9.77
N VAL A 66 6.56 -7.31 9.96
CA VAL A 66 7.51 -6.94 8.91
C VAL A 66 8.22 -8.20 8.39
N SER A 67 8.67 -9.05 9.29
CA SER A 67 9.36 -10.29 8.94
C SER A 67 8.43 -11.25 8.20
N GLU A 68 7.21 -11.40 8.68
CA GLU A 68 6.20 -12.25 8.04
C GLU A 68 5.88 -11.78 6.62
N MET A 69 5.72 -10.48 6.44
CA MET A 69 5.47 -9.91 5.10
C MET A 69 6.69 -10.05 4.19
N ALA A 70 7.89 -9.88 4.74
CA ALA A 70 9.13 -10.06 3.97
C ALA A 70 9.25 -11.48 3.42
N ASP A 71 8.83 -12.48 4.19
CA ASP A 71 8.80 -13.86 3.73
C ASP A 71 7.88 -14.06 2.53
N LEU A 72 6.86 -13.23 2.40
CA LEU A 72 5.98 -13.21 1.23
C LEU A 72 6.50 -12.34 0.10
N GLY A 73 7.65 -11.68 0.30
CA GLY A 73 8.17 -10.72 -0.67
C GLY A 73 7.48 -9.37 -0.64
N ILE A 74 6.80 -9.04 0.47
CA ILE A 74 6.09 -7.78 0.63
C ILE A 74 6.83 -6.91 1.64
N LEU A 75 7.20 -5.71 1.20
CA LEU A 75 7.91 -4.76 2.05
C LEU A 75 6.92 -3.82 2.71
N VAL A 76 6.88 -3.83 4.04
CA VAL A 76 6.08 -2.92 4.83
C VAL A 76 6.96 -2.17 5.81
N VAL A 77 6.50 -1.01 6.27
CA VAL A 77 7.25 -0.17 7.21
C VAL A 77 6.61 -0.32 8.60
N PRO A 78 7.41 -0.59 9.65
CA PRO A 78 6.83 -0.70 10.99
C PRO A 78 6.37 0.66 11.50
N GLY A 79 5.23 0.67 12.19
CA GLY A 79 4.66 1.88 12.75
C GLY A 79 5.55 2.54 13.79
N THR A 80 6.44 1.79 14.42
CA THR A 80 7.40 2.31 15.39
C THR A 80 8.35 3.36 14.82
N PHE A 81 8.50 3.40 13.49
CA PHE A 81 9.28 4.45 12.83
C PHE A 81 8.63 5.84 12.96
N TYR A 82 7.36 5.90 13.32
CA TYR A 82 6.58 7.12 13.41
C TYR A 82 6.18 7.46 14.85
N GLY A 83 6.83 6.82 15.84
CA GLY A 83 6.60 7.06 17.25
C GLY A 83 6.04 5.84 17.96
N ASP A 84 5.80 5.99 19.27
CA ASP A 84 5.40 4.88 20.13
C ASP A 84 3.90 4.59 20.10
N HIS A 85 3.13 5.31 19.28
CA HIS A 85 1.68 5.22 19.29
C HIS A 85 1.13 4.00 18.56
N ALA A 86 1.96 3.30 17.77
CA ALA A 86 1.52 2.19 16.97
C ALA A 86 2.54 1.04 16.98
N PRO A 87 2.81 0.43 18.16
CA PRO A 87 3.86 -0.59 18.27
C PRO A 87 3.55 -1.87 17.48
N ASN A 88 2.28 -2.10 17.17
CA ASN A 88 1.84 -3.32 16.48
C ASN A 88 1.39 -3.06 15.05
N HIS A 89 1.50 -1.83 14.57
CA HIS A 89 1.04 -1.46 13.25
C HIS A 89 2.17 -1.48 12.23
N VAL A 90 1.79 -1.79 11.00
CA VAL A 90 2.66 -1.65 9.82
C VAL A 90 1.96 -0.80 8.78
N ARG A 91 2.74 -0.25 7.87
CA ARG A 91 2.27 0.61 6.80
C ARG A 91 2.52 -0.05 5.46
N PHE A 92 1.45 -0.27 4.71
CA PHE A 92 1.53 -0.68 3.30
C PHE A 92 1.50 0.56 2.42
N SER A 93 2.33 0.61 1.40
CA SER A 93 2.38 1.73 0.47
C SER A 93 1.56 1.44 -0.78
N LEU A 94 0.76 2.42 -1.19
CA LEU A 94 0.00 2.37 -2.45
C LEU A 94 0.77 3.04 -3.60
N THR A 95 1.99 3.52 -3.33
CA THR A 95 2.81 4.20 -4.34
C THR A 95 3.54 3.22 -5.27
N ALA A 96 3.50 1.94 -4.98
CA ALA A 96 4.00 0.91 -5.88
C ALA A 96 3.17 0.86 -7.17
N THR A 97 3.66 0.16 -8.18
CA THR A 97 2.95 0.02 -9.45
C THR A 97 1.67 -0.81 -9.30
N ASP A 98 0.75 -0.65 -10.24
CA ASP A 98 -0.47 -1.48 -10.26
C ASP A 98 -0.13 -2.96 -10.25
N ALA A 99 0.90 -3.38 -10.99
CA ALA A 99 1.33 -4.75 -11.05
C ALA A 99 1.84 -5.25 -9.69
N ASP A 100 2.60 -4.43 -8.98
CA ASP A 100 3.13 -4.78 -7.66
C ASP A 100 2.02 -4.86 -6.62
N ILE A 101 1.04 -3.97 -6.68
CA ILE A 101 -0.13 -4.01 -5.78
C ILE A 101 -0.94 -5.30 -6.01
N ALA A 102 -1.19 -5.63 -7.27
CA ALA A 102 -1.91 -6.86 -7.62
C ALA A 102 -1.14 -8.11 -7.17
N GLU A 103 0.18 -8.11 -7.33
CA GLU A 103 1.02 -9.23 -6.92
C GLU A 103 1.05 -9.38 -5.39
N ALA A 104 1.12 -8.29 -4.66
CA ALA A 104 1.06 -8.32 -3.19
C ALA A 104 -0.28 -8.92 -2.73
N ALA A 105 -1.38 -8.47 -3.31
CA ALA A 105 -2.70 -9.00 -3.00
C ALA A 105 -2.79 -10.51 -3.28
N ARG A 106 -2.25 -10.94 -4.41
CA ARG A 106 -2.21 -12.36 -4.78
C ARG A 106 -1.42 -13.18 -3.76
N ARG A 107 -0.26 -12.68 -3.36
CA ARG A 107 0.61 -13.38 -2.38
C ARG A 107 -0.05 -13.48 -1.02
N LEU A 108 -0.72 -12.43 -0.58
CA LEU A 108 -1.47 -12.46 0.67
C LEU A 108 -2.58 -13.52 0.63
N ARG A 109 -3.34 -13.58 -0.45
CA ARG A 109 -4.42 -14.56 -0.59
C ARG A 109 -3.89 -15.99 -0.69
N ASN A 110 -2.81 -16.20 -1.40
CA ASN A 110 -2.17 -17.51 -1.48
C ASN A 110 -1.69 -17.98 -0.11
N ALA A 111 -1.13 -17.08 0.68
CA ALA A 111 -0.63 -17.40 2.02
C ALA A 111 -1.77 -17.82 2.95
N ILE A 112 -2.96 -17.24 2.80
CA ILE A 112 -4.14 -17.66 3.57
C ILE A 112 -4.44 -19.14 3.33
N GLY A 113 -4.41 -19.57 2.08
CA GLY A 113 -4.66 -20.96 1.71
C GLY A 113 -3.63 -21.94 2.24
N LEU A 114 -2.44 -21.47 2.59
CA LEU A 114 -1.35 -22.30 3.10
C LEU A 114 -1.29 -22.31 4.63
N ARG A 115 -2.10 -21.51 5.31
CA ARG A 115 -2.11 -21.47 6.76
C ARG A 115 -2.71 -22.75 7.34
N PRO A 116 -2.14 -23.28 8.42
CA PRO A 116 -2.79 -24.34 9.16
C PRO A 116 -4.12 -23.83 9.73
N ALA A 117 -5.10 -24.67 9.71
CA ALA A 117 -6.45 -24.36 10.19
C ALA A 117 -6.44 -24.04 11.70
#